data_158fdb4b124200128d322a3b1ec3664e
#
_entry.id   158fdb4b124200128d322a3b1ec3664e
#
_cell.length_a   1.000
_cell.length_b   1.000
_cell.length_c   1.000
_cell.angle_alpha   90.00
_cell.angle_beta   90.00
_cell.angle_gamma   90.00
#
_symmetry.space_group_name_H-M   'P 1'
#
loop_
_entity.id
_entity.type
_entity.pdbx_description
1 polymer ?
#
loop_
_entity_poly.entity_id
_entity_poly.type
_entity_poly.pdbx_seq_one_letter_code
_entity_poly.pdbx_strand_id
1 'polypeptide(L)'
;MKKTSLVKNGIITILILIISASCNQPVKEKVIDKEVEIIEVESESPEYFQLRPEVEKAYGYSHAVRIGNDIKISGAVSMDNQGNPTAVGDLNQQIINCYADLEKILRHYDCTFDDVIVENIFTTNMPKLLEASAYRNEIYKKQFPTGSWLGVKELAMPEFLIEIELEVHKTKLKK
;
A
#
# COMPACT_ATOMS: atom_id res chain seq x y z
N MET A 1 -22.74 -3.02 30.55
CA MET A 1 -23.02 -4.47 30.64
C MET A 1 -22.04 -5.22 29.76
N LYS A 2 -21.02 -5.85 30.34
CA LYS A 2 -20.02 -6.65 29.63
C LYS A 2 -20.58 -8.06 29.41
N LYS A 3 -20.71 -8.51 28.17
CA LYS A 3 -21.00 -9.90 27.85
C LYS A 3 -19.68 -10.65 27.67
N THR A 4 -19.31 -11.46 28.63
CA THR A 4 -18.27 -12.47 28.51
C THR A 4 -18.80 -13.66 27.75
N SER A 5 -18.22 -13.95 26.59
CA SER A 5 -18.47 -15.17 25.82
C SER A 5 -17.52 -16.26 26.28
N LEU A 6 -18.06 -17.31 26.84
CA LEU A 6 -17.34 -18.51 27.26
C LEU A 6 -17.15 -19.40 26.02
N VAL A 7 -15.94 -19.55 25.54
CA VAL A 7 -15.62 -20.54 24.50
C VAL A 7 -15.31 -21.87 25.19
N LYS A 8 -16.17 -22.88 24.94
CA LYS A 8 -15.97 -24.26 25.44
C LYS A 8 -14.91 -24.95 24.58
N ASN A 9 -13.84 -25.39 25.22
CA ASN A 9 -12.84 -26.28 24.63
C ASN A 9 -13.46 -27.62 24.29
N GLY A 10 -13.64 -27.92 23.00
CA GLY A 10 -14.01 -29.23 22.51
C GLY A 10 -12.76 -30.05 22.17
N ILE A 11 -12.46 -31.07 22.96
CA ILE A 11 -11.42 -32.06 22.64
C ILE A 11 -12.02 -33.01 21.59
N ILE A 12 -11.52 -33.01 20.38
CA ILE A 12 -11.88 -33.97 19.33
C ILE A 12 -10.88 -35.13 19.45
N THR A 13 -11.36 -36.26 20.02
CA THR A 13 -10.64 -37.53 20.04
C THR A 13 -10.94 -38.28 18.75
N ILE A 14 -9.98 -38.35 17.82
CA ILE A 14 -10.09 -39.20 16.63
C ILE A 14 -9.60 -40.59 16.97
N LEU A 15 -10.53 -41.55 17.00
CA LEU A 15 -10.27 -42.97 17.17
C LEU A 15 -10.01 -43.61 15.81
N ILE A 16 -8.76 -43.94 15.50
CA ILE A 16 -8.40 -44.69 14.31
C ILE A 16 -8.30 -46.17 14.67
N LEU A 17 -9.22 -46.99 14.13
CA LEU A 17 -9.18 -48.45 14.26
C LEU A 17 -8.27 -49.01 13.16
N ILE A 18 -7.13 -49.57 13.55
CA ILE A 18 -6.26 -50.32 12.62
C ILE A 18 -6.37 -51.79 12.94
N ILE A 19 -6.84 -52.58 11.98
CA ILE A 19 -6.89 -54.04 12.04
C ILE A 19 -5.51 -54.56 11.69
N SER A 20 -4.89 -55.29 12.62
CA SER A 20 -3.58 -55.85 12.52
C SER A 20 -3.56 -57.30 12.00
N ALA A 21 -2.62 -57.57 11.10
CA ALA A 21 -2.09 -58.92 10.93
C ALA A 21 -0.57 -58.91 11.15
N SER A 22 -0.17 -59.47 12.25
CA SER A 22 1.09 -60.15 12.60
C SER A 22 2.43 -59.56 12.13
N CYS A 23 3.19 -58.98 13.06
CA CYS A 23 4.53 -59.40 13.45
C CYS A 23 5.02 -58.56 14.64
N ASN A 24 5.42 -59.24 15.73
CA ASN A 24 5.83 -58.72 17.01
C ASN A 24 7.12 -57.89 16.92
N GLN A 25 7.02 -56.58 17.10
CA GLN A 25 8.05 -55.75 17.74
C GLN A 25 7.35 -54.50 18.33
N PRO A 26 7.65 -54.08 19.58
CA PRO A 26 7.03 -52.89 20.14
C PRO A 26 7.68 -51.63 19.54
N VAL A 27 6.99 -50.99 18.61
CA VAL A 27 7.34 -49.65 18.14
C VAL A 27 6.98 -48.68 19.25
N LYS A 28 7.99 -48.10 19.89
CA LYS A 28 7.78 -46.98 20.81
C LYS A 28 7.37 -45.76 19.96
N GLU A 29 6.08 -45.49 19.89
CA GLU A 29 5.54 -44.29 19.30
C GLU A 29 5.98 -43.09 20.14
N LYS A 30 6.87 -42.28 19.58
CA LYS A 30 7.29 -41.03 20.17
C LYS A 30 6.22 -40.01 19.84
N VAL A 31 5.23 -39.85 20.73
CA VAL A 31 4.27 -38.74 20.65
C VAL A 31 5.07 -37.44 20.80
N ILE A 32 5.24 -36.71 19.71
CA ILE A 32 5.77 -35.38 19.75
C ILE A 32 4.56 -34.46 19.97
N ASP A 33 4.30 -34.09 21.21
CA ASP A 33 3.41 -32.99 21.54
C ASP A 33 4.06 -31.70 20.97
N LYS A 34 3.72 -31.37 19.76
CA LYS A 34 3.96 -30.00 19.25
C LYS A 34 2.84 -29.13 19.81
N GLU A 35 3.17 -28.37 20.83
CA GLU A 35 2.39 -27.24 21.28
C GLU A 35 2.24 -26.32 20.08
N VAL A 36 1.03 -26.21 19.53
CA VAL A 36 0.73 -25.28 18.44
C VAL A 36 0.60 -23.91 19.08
N GLU A 37 1.67 -23.12 19.01
CA GLU A 37 1.66 -21.72 19.40
C GLU A 37 0.70 -21.00 18.46
N ILE A 38 -0.47 -20.64 18.98
CA ILE A 38 -1.45 -19.81 18.26
C ILE A 38 -0.89 -18.39 18.27
N ILE A 39 -0.24 -17.99 17.19
CA ILE A 39 0.13 -16.60 17.00
C ILE A 39 -1.17 -15.84 16.71
N GLU A 40 -1.65 -15.07 17.69
CA GLU A 40 -2.69 -14.09 17.48
C GLU A 40 -2.13 -13.03 16.51
N VAL A 41 -2.59 -13.08 15.27
CA VAL A 41 -2.30 -12.01 14.30
C VAL A 41 -3.21 -10.84 14.67
N GLU A 42 -2.63 -9.87 15.36
CA GLU A 42 -3.29 -8.60 15.62
C GLU A 42 -3.67 -7.96 14.27
N SER A 43 -4.96 -7.74 14.03
CA SER A 43 -5.43 -7.11 12.79
C SER A 43 -4.97 -5.64 12.80
N GLU A 44 -4.08 -5.31 11.88
CA GLU A 44 -3.60 -3.94 11.73
C GLU A 44 -4.74 -3.05 11.24
N SER A 45 -5.09 -2.03 12.02
CA SER A 45 -6.12 -1.05 11.67
C SER A 45 -5.61 -0.08 10.60
N PRO A 46 -6.45 0.32 9.62
CA PRO A 46 -6.07 1.35 8.66
C PRO A 46 -5.80 2.70 9.34
N GLU A 47 -4.67 3.32 8.98
CA GLU A 47 -4.29 4.67 9.37
C GLU A 47 -4.39 5.58 8.15
N TYR A 48 -5.28 6.58 8.22
CA TYR A 48 -5.52 7.51 7.11
C TYR A 48 -4.74 8.81 7.29
N PHE A 49 -4.22 9.35 6.20
CA PHE A 49 -3.53 10.62 6.14
C PHE A 49 -4.19 11.57 5.14
N GLN A 50 -4.20 12.85 5.49
CA GLN A 50 -4.71 13.94 4.67
C GLN A 50 -3.62 14.99 4.48
N LEU A 51 -3.26 15.26 3.23
CA LEU A 51 -2.30 16.31 2.87
C LEU A 51 -2.95 17.69 2.87
N ARG A 52 -4.22 17.76 2.43
CA ARG A 52 -5.06 18.96 2.35
C ARG A 52 -6.45 18.67 2.91
N PRO A 53 -6.63 18.63 4.25
CA PRO A 53 -7.83 18.10 4.90
C PRO A 53 -9.15 18.70 4.38
N GLU A 54 -9.20 20.00 4.16
CA GLU A 54 -10.44 20.67 3.71
C GLU A 54 -10.79 20.31 2.28
N VAL A 55 -9.80 20.22 1.39
CA VAL A 55 -9.97 19.81 -0.02
C VAL A 55 -10.41 18.36 -0.10
N GLU A 56 -9.69 17.48 0.59
CA GLU A 56 -9.93 16.04 0.59
C GLU A 56 -11.30 15.71 1.18
N LYS A 57 -11.71 16.42 2.25
CA LYS A 57 -13.04 16.30 2.83
C LYS A 57 -14.12 16.75 1.85
N ALA A 58 -13.90 17.85 1.12
CA ALA A 58 -14.86 18.38 0.16
C ALA A 58 -15.07 17.41 -1.02
N TYR A 59 -14.01 16.72 -1.46
CA TYR A 59 -14.06 15.74 -2.54
C TYR A 59 -14.32 14.29 -2.07
N GLY A 60 -14.33 14.04 -0.76
CA GLY A 60 -14.69 12.74 -0.17
C GLY A 60 -13.63 11.66 -0.32
N TYR A 61 -12.33 12.00 -0.19
CA TYR A 61 -11.23 11.03 -0.22
C TYR A 61 -10.19 11.27 0.88
N SER A 62 -9.29 10.32 1.09
CA SER A 62 -8.08 10.46 1.91
C SER A 62 -6.86 10.35 1.00
N HIS A 63 -5.83 11.17 1.25
CA HIS A 63 -4.66 11.19 0.38
C HIS A 63 -3.83 9.91 0.49
N ALA A 64 -3.77 9.31 1.67
CA ALA A 64 -3.12 8.02 1.84
C ALA A 64 -3.79 7.18 2.93
N VAL A 65 -3.58 5.87 2.84
CA VAL A 65 -3.93 4.90 3.88
C VAL A 65 -2.77 3.93 4.09
N ARG A 66 -2.41 3.70 5.35
CA ARG A 66 -1.43 2.70 5.76
C ARG A 66 -2.12 1.53 6.44
N ILE A 67 -1.73 0.31 6.09
CA ILE A 67 -2.10 -0.93 6.78
C ILE A 67 -0.81 -1.74 6.98
N GLY A 68 -0.35 -1.83 8.20
CA GLY A 68 0.93 -2.48 8.50
C GLY A 68 2.11 -1.79 7.82
N ASN A 69 2.76 -2.49 6.92
CA ASN A 69 3.89 -1.98 6.15
C ASN A 69 3.49 -1.41 4.78
N ASP A 70 2.24 -1.61 4.37
CA ASP A 70 1.77 -1.21 3.05
C ASP A 70 1.04 0.13 3.12
N ILE A 71 1.38 1.04 2.21
CA ILE A 71 0.78 2.35 2.10
C ILE A 71 0.28 2.54 0.67
N LYS A 72 -0.99 2.90 0.54
CA LYS A 72 -1.58 3.34 -0.73
C LYS A 72 -1.74 4.84 -0.72
N ILE A 73 -1.24 5.50 -1.76
CA ILE A 73 -1.28 6.95 -1.92
C ILE A 73 -2.14 7.26 -3.13
N SER A 74 -3.18 8.04 -2.91
CA SER A 74 -4.10 8.52 -3.96
C SER A 74 -3.38 9.41 -4.96
N GLY A 75 -3.99 9.60 -6.14
CA GLY A 75 -3.44 10.42 -7.20
C GLY A 75 -3.11 11.84 -6.75
N ALA A 76 -1.84 12.22 -6.96
CA ALA A 76 -1.37 13.59 -6.77
C ALA A 76 -1.49 14.34 -8.10
N VAL A 77 -2.12 15.50 -8.07
CA VAL A 77 -2.23 16.45 -9.18
C VAL A 77 -1.61 17.79 -8.79
N SER A 78 -1.29 18.64 -9.78
CA SER A 78 -0.68 19.95 -9.52
C SER A 78 -1.69 20.96 -9.01
N MET A 79 -1.83 21.09 -7.69
CA MET A 79 -2.75 22.03 -7.02
C MET A 79 -2.09 22.74 -5.83
N ASP A 80 -2.66 23.90 -5.47
CA ASP A 80 -2.31 24.61 -4.25
C ASP A 80 -3.01 24.01 -2.98
N ASN A 81 -2.80 24.64 -1.82
CA ASN A 81 -3.40 24.16 -0.57
C ASN A 81 -4.93 24.38 -0.49
N GLN A 82 -5.49 25.21 -1.40
CA GLN A 82 -6.92 25.47 -1.51
C GLN A 82 -7.60 24.58 -2.57
N GLY A 83 -6.81 23.71 -3.26
CA GLY A 83 -7.31 22.83 -4.32
C GLY A 83 -7.37 23.47 -5.70
N ASN A 84 -6.84 24.69 -5.88
CA ASN A 84 -6.81 25.33 -7.19
C ASN A 84 -5.69 24.74 -8.05
N PRO A 85 -5.93 24.46 -9.35
CA PRO A 85 -4.90 24.00 -10.26
C PRO A 85 -3.73 24.98 -10.35
N THR A 86 -2.51 24.45 -10.36
CA THR A 86 -1.28 25.23 -10.56
C THR A 86 -0.51 24.76 -11.79
N ALA A 87 0.41 25.59 -12.29
CA ALA A 87 1.19 25.30 -13.50
C ALA A 87 0.32 24.90 -14.72
N VAL A 88 -0.81 25.60 -14.91
CA VAL A 88 -1.77 25.30 -15.98
C VAL A 88 -1.08 25.35 -17.35
N GLY A 89 -1.23 24.27 -18.14
CA GLY A 89 -0.61 24.13 -19.45
C GLY A 89 0.86 23.69 -19.46
N ASP A 90 1.53 23.67 -18.30
CA ASP A 90 2.92 23.25 -18.15
C ASP A 90 3.03 21.87 -17.49
N LEU A 91 3.07 20.81 -18.32
CA LEU A 91 3.16 19.42 -17.85
C LEU A 91 4.44 19.18 -17.05
N ASN A 92 5.57 19.77 -17.43
CA ASN A 92 6.85 19.57 -16.75
C ASN A 92 6.77 20.09 -15.32
N GLN A 93 6.22 21.30 -15.13
CA GLN A 93 6.06 21.85 -13.78
C GLN A 93 5.00 21.08 -12.98
N GLN A 94 3.93 20.58 -13.64
CA GLN A 94 2.93 19.74 -12.97
C GLN A 94 3.54 18.42 -12.47
N ILE A 95 4.43 17.78 -13.24
CA ILE A 95 5.18 16.59 -12.79
C ILE A 95 5.97 16.91 -11.52
N ILE A 96 6.72 18.00 -11.52
CA ILE A 96 7.53 18.42 -10.35
C ILE A 96 6.62 18.63 -9.13
N ASN A 97 5.50 19.29 -9.29
CA ASN A 97 4.54 19.57 -8.22
C ASN A 97 3.92 18.27 -7.65
N CYS A 98 3.55 17.32 -8.53
CA CYS A 98 3.04 16.01 -8.11
C CYS A 98 4.05 15.26 -7.24
N TYR A 99 5.31 15.15 -7.70
CA TYR A 99 6.35 14.47 -6.91
C TYR A 99 6.68 15.20 -5.61
N ALA A 100 6.61 16.53 -5.58
CA ALA A 100 6.80 17.29 -4.35
C ALA A 100 5.71 17.00 -3.30
N ASP A 101 4.47 16.80 -3.71
CA ASP A 101 3.38 16.41 -2.82
C ASP A 101 3.51 14.95 -2.38
N LEU A 102 3.84 14.05 -3.29
CA LEU A 102 4.10 12.64 -2.97
C LEU A 102 5.26 12.50 -1.97
N GLU A 103 6.32 13.30 -2.10
CA GLU A 103 7.42 13.32 -1.15
C GLU A 103 6.97 13.72 0.27
N LYS A 104 6.06 14.70 0.41
CA LYS A 104 5.52 15.10 1.72
C LYS A 104 4.77 13.95 2.38
N ILE A 105 4.01 13.17 1.59
CA ILE A 105 3.25 12.01 2.09
C ILE A 105 4.21 10.88 2.48
N LEU A 106 5.20 10.58 1.65
CA LEU A 106 6.24 9.59 1.98
C LEU A 106 6.94 9.92 3.29
N ARG A 107 7.35 11.19 3.47
CA ARG A 107 8.00 11.66 4.70
C ARG A 107 7.11 11.54 5.94
N HIS A 108 5.80 11.72 5.81
CA HIS A 108 4.86 11.52 6.92
C HIS A 108 4.93 10.08 7.48
N TYR A 109 5.16 9.11 6.61
CA TYR A 109 5.29 7.70 6.99
C TYR A 109 6.75 7.24 7.20
N ASP A 110 7.73 8.16 7.26
CA ASP A 110 9.16 7.87 7.29
C ASP A 110 9.60 6.96 6.14
N CYS A 111 9.06 7.20 4.95
CA CYS A 111 9.39 6.53 3.70
C CYS A 111 10.07 7.50 2.72
N THR A 112 10.68 6.93 1.69
CA THR A 112 11.29 7.63 0.56
C THR A 112 10.81 7.02 -0.75
N PHE A 113 11.20 7.58 -1.89
CA PHE A 113 10.92 6.98 -3.19
C PHE A 113 11.59 5.61 -3.38
N ASP A 114 12.60 5.26 -2.57
CA ASP A 114 13.20 3.91 -2.58
C ASP A 114 12.28 2.81 -2.02
N ASP A 115 11.22 3.19 -1.29
CA ASP A 115 10.22 2.29 -0.71
C ASP A 115 9.00 2.10 -1.64
N VAL A 116 8.93 2.86 -2.75
CA VAL A 116 7.83 2.79 -3.72
C VAL A 116 7.96 1.51 -4.54
N ILE A 117 6.89 0.71 -4.58
CA ILE A 117 6.84 -0.55 -5.33
C ILE A 117 5.97 -0.46 -6.59
N VAL A 118 4.99 0.45 -6.60
CA VAL A 118 4.14 0.73 -7.77
C VAL A 118 4.01 2.23 -7.97
N GLU A 119 4.09 2.69 -9.22
CA GLU A 119 3.78 4.05 -9.66
C GLU A 119 2.89 3.98 -10.90
N ASN A 120 1.67 4.46 -10.79
CA ASN A 120 0.79 4.61 -11.94
C ASN A 120 0.68 6.09 -12.32
N ILE A 121 0.83 6.37 -13.60
CA ILE A 121 0.77 7.73 -14.16
C ILE A 121 -0.39 7.80 -15.15
N PHE A 122 -1.27 8.76 -14.91
CA PHE A 122 -2.37 9.11 -15.80
C PHE A 122 -2.10 10.47 -16.42
N THR A 123 -2.26 10.60 -17.73
CA THR A 123 -2.02 11.87 -18.42
C THR A 123 -3.01 12.12 -19.55
N THR A 124 -3.38 13.36 -19.74
CA THR A 124 -4.14 13.80 -20.92
C THR A 124 -3.26 14.07 -22.12
N ASN A 125 -1.91 14.00 -21.97
CA ASN A 125 -0.94 14.25 -23.04
C ASN A 125 0.25 13.29 -23.00
N MET A 126 0.05 12.06 -23.49
CA MET A 126 1.09 11.03 -23.50
C MET A 126 2.36 11.44 -24.28
N PRO A 127 2.31 12.10 -25.46
CA PRO A 127 3.52 12.53 -26.14
C PRO A 127 4.40 13.45 -25.28
N LYS A 128 3.82 14.45 -24.62
CA LYS A 128 4.57 15.33 -23.70
C LYS A 128 5.08 14.60 -22.46
N LEU A 129 4.33 13.63 -21.92
CA LEU A 129 4.80 12.81 -20.80
C LEU A 129 6.06 12.02 -21.20
N LEU A 130 6.09 11.43 -22.39
CA LEU A 130 7.26 10.68 -22.87
C LEU A 130 8.50 11.58 -23.01
N GLU A 131 8.34 12.83 -23.49
CA GLU A 131 9.42 13.81 -23.56
C GLU A 131 9.95 14.18 -22.16
N ALA A 132 9.06 14.30 -21.16
CA ALA A 132 9.38 14.69 -19.79
C ALA A 132 9.83 13.51 -18.91
N SER A 133 9.77 12.27 -19.40
CA SER A 133 9.94 11.05 -18.61
C SER A 133 11.30 10.92 -17.91
N ALA A 134 12.32 11.59 -18.47
CA ALA A 134 13.67 11.60 -17.89
C ALA A 134 13.73 12.20 -16.47
N TYR A 135 12.75 13.04 -16.08
CA TYR A 135 12.67 13.58 -14.71
C TYR A 135 12.56 12.48 -13.64
N ARG A 136 11.99 11.33 -13.97
CA ARG A 136 11.93 10.18 -13.05
C ARG A 136 13.31 9.67 -12.62
N ASN A 137 14.38 9.90 -13.40
CA ASN A 137 15.75 9.58 -12.99
C ASN A 137 16.23 10.47 -11.83
N GLU A 138 15.62 11.65 -11.64
CA GLU A 138 15.89 12.51 -10.48
C GLU A 138 15.14 12.03 -9.23
N ILE A 139 14.07 11.28 -9.39
CA ILE A 139 13.23 10.75 -8.30
C ILE A 139 13.72 9.38 -7.84
N TYR A 140 13.85 8.43 -8.76
CA TYR A 140 14.22 7.04 -8.47
C TYR A 140 15.73 6.81 -8.68
N LYS A 141 16.50 6.79 -7.59
CA LYS A 141 17.97 6.68 -7.66
C LYS A 141 18.48 5.24 -7.62
N LYS A 142 17.74 4.31 -7.01
CA LYS A 142 18.15 2.91 -6.86
C LYS A 142 17.45 2.00 -7.86
N GLN A 143 16.11 2.03 -7.86
CA GLN A 143 15.29 1.12 -8.65
C GLN A 143 13.99 1.82 -9.06
N PHE A 144 13.60 1.69 -10.32
CA PHE A 144 12.27 2.11 -10.74
C PHE A 144 11.21 1.16 -10.19
N PRO A 145 10.08 1.69 -9.70
CA PRO A 145 8.93 0.86 -9.33
C PRO A 145 8.29 0.21 -10.56
N THR A 146 7.46 -0.80 -10.33
CA THR A 146 6.52 -1.30 -11.33
C THR A 146 5.40 -0.28 -11.55
N GLY A 147 4.61 -0.41 -12.61
CA GLY A 147 3.45 0.45 -12.81
C GLY A 147 3.03 0.59 -14.27
N SER A 148 2.06 1.47 -14.49
CA SER A 148 1.48 1.72 -15.80
C SER A 148 1.43 3.21 -16.13
N TRP A 149 1.65 3.55 -17.39
CA TRP A 149 1.41 4.89 -17.91
C TRP A 149 0.19 4.84 -18.81
N LEU A 150 -0.83 5.61 -18.47
CA LEU A 150 -2.14 5.56 -19.11
C LEU A 150 -2.50 6.95 -19.68
N GLY A 151 -2.79 6.99 -20.98
CA GLY A 151 -3.43 8.14 -21.58
C GLY A 151 -4.92 8.13 -21.26
N VAL A 152 -5.42 9.18 -20.62
CA VAL A 152 -6.83 9.34 -20.25
C VAL A 152 -7.45 10.50 -21.03
N LYS A 153 -8.78 10.47 -21.17
CA LYS A 153 -9.51 11.52 -21.88
C LYS A 153 -9.51 12.82 -21.08
N GLU A 154 -9.71 12.72 -19.76
CA GLU A 154 -9.80 13.85 -18.83
C GLU A 154 -9.38 13.40 -17.43
N LEU A 155 -8.91 14.35 -16.61
CA LEU A 155 -8.71 14.25 -15.19
C LEU A 155 -9.80 15.04 -14.46
N ALA A 156 -9.73 15.10 -13.13
CA ALA A 156 -10.76 15.74 -12.30
C ALA A 156 -11.06 17.21 -12.70
N MET A 157 -10.06 17.91 -13.19
CA MET A 157 -10.20 19.27 -13.76
C MET A 157 -9.46 19.37 -15.09
N PRO A 158 -9.93 20.16 -16.05
CA PRO A 158 -9.32 20.27 -17.38
C PRO A 158 -7.91 20.87 -17.37
N GLU A 159 -7.55 21.58 -16.31
CA GLU A 159 -6.23 22.16 -16.10
C GLU A 159 -5.17 21.13 -15.69
N PHE A 160 -5.58 19.97 -15.17
CA PHE A 160 -4.67 18.89 -14.82
C PHE A 160 -4.26 18.11 -16.07
N LEU A 161 -2.96 18.01 -16.30
CA LEU A 161 -2.38 17.27 -17.41
C LEU A 161 -1.82 15.93 -17.00
N ILE A 162 -1.59 15.74 -15.69
CA ILE A 162 -1.02 14.53 -15.11
C ILE A 162 -1.56 14.30 -13.70
N GLU A 163 -1.67 13.01 -13.36
CA GLU A 163 -1.95 12.50 -12.03
C GLU A 163 -1.04 11.30 -11.76
N ILE A 164 -0.46 11.22 -10.57
CA ILE A 164 0.48 10.16 -10.17
C ILE A 164 0.03 9.55 -8.86
N GLU A 165 -0.19 8.23 -8.84
CA GLU A 165 -0.50 7.46 -7.64
C GLU A 165 0.63 6.48 -7.31
N LEU A 166 0.80 6.17 -6.00
CA LEU A 166 1.86 5.28 -5.53
C LEU A 166 1.33 4.18 -4.62
N GLU A 167 1.99 3.00 -4.70
CA GLU A 167 1.95 2.00 -3.63
C GLU A 167 3.37 1.84 -3.05
N VAL A 168 3.43 1.78 -1.73
CA VAL A 168 4.68 1.79 -0.96
C VAL A 168 4.71 0.59 -0.04
N HIS A 169 5.87 -0.06 0.08
CA HIS A 169 6.10 -1.10 1.07
C HIS A 169 7.26 -0.71 1.97
N LYS A 170 6.96 -0.36 3.23
CA LYS A 170 7.98 0.01 4.22
C LYS A 170 8.66 -1.25 4.76
N THR A 171 9.88 -1.51 4.32
CA THR A 171 10.65 -2.64 4.86
C THR A 171 11.00 -2.40 6.32
N LYS A 172 10.62 -3.32 7.22
CA LYS A 172 11.08 -3.26 8.62
C LYS A 172 12.60 -3.42 8.63
N LEU A 173 13.32 -2.42 9.12
CA LEU A 173 14.76 -2.58 9.37
C LEU A 173 14.92 -3.74 10.36
N LYS A 174 15.64 -4.79 9.97
CA LYS A 174 16.05 -5.85 10.90
C LYS A 174 16.90 -5.18 11.97
N LYS A 175 16.39 -5.18 13.21
CA LYS A 175 17.17 -4.76 14.40
C LYS A 175 18.29 -5.75 14.67
#